data_4e62408334d1f924a563554449cc7d7d
#
_entry.id   4e62408334d1f924a563554449cc7d7d
#
_cell.length_a   1.000
_cell.length_b   1.000
_cell.length_c   1.000
_cell.angle_alpha   90.00
_cell.angle_beta   90.00
_cell.angle_gamma   90.00
#
_symmetry.space_group_name_H-M   'P 1'
#
loop_
_entity.id
_entity.type
_entity.pdbx_description
1 polymer ?
#
loop_
_entity_poly.entity_id
_entity_poly.type
_entity_poly.pdbx_seq_one_letter_code
_entity_poly.pdbx_strand_id
1 'polypeptide(L)'
;MALGEKRNGSVFATAAQRRDAAEYQVTSEPEIVPVVLDDTPQRTLNTDIGTLRQAHNLFFTPSAEGRDFNSVLQEVQEYISGAYAALITGGGEDSKEQLMRYITKYLQDKRIAVANMTQTELVDAIYSEMAEFGFLTRYIYADGIEEININSWRDIEVQYSDGRSEKLTEHFDSPEHALAVIRRMLHASGMVLDNASPLVTGHLTRNTRIAAMKSPVVDEDVGVAASIRIVNRHNLSREDLLRSGTATEEMLDRLSVFLRYGISICVAGATSSGKTTAAGWLLTTIPDSKRIFTIENGSRELELVREENGKVVNSVVHTLTRDSENERQRIDQIALVDICLRFNPDILVVGEMRGAEANAAQEAARVGVAVLTTIHSNSCEA
;
A
#
# COMPACT_ATOMS: atom_id res chain seq x y z
N MET A 1 -2.20 -75.88 -6.96
CA MET A 1 -2.92 -75.47 -8.17
C MET A 1 -2.61 -73.98 -8.34
N ALA A 2 -1.54 -73.60 -9.02
CA ALA A 2 -1.42 -73.45 -10.46
C ALA A 2 -2.03 -72.11 -10.88
N LEU A 3 -1.13 -71.14 -11.08
CA LEU A 3 -0.78 -70.45 -12.32
C LEU A 3 -1.69 -69.29 -12.73
N GLY A 4 -1.03 -68.17 -12.96
CA GLY A 4 -1.44 -67.16 -13.91
C GLY A 4 -0.73 -65.82 -13.83
N GLU A 5 0.54 -65.78 -14.24
CA GLU A 5 1.22 -64.56 -14.70
C GLU A 5 0.54 -63.97 -15.93
N LYS A 6 0.55 -62.63 -16.04
CA LYS A 6 0.77 -61.86 -17.28
C LYS A 6 0.91 -60.38 -16.89
N ARG A 7 2.08 -59.82 -16.92
CA ARG A 7 2.84 -59.03 -17.92
C ARG A 7 1.95 -58.28 -18.91
N ASN A 8 2.15 -56.94 -18.88
CA ASN A 8 2.31 -56.00 -20.01
C ASN A 8 2.05 -54.61 -19.48
N GLY A 9 2.80 -53.61 -19.72
CA GLY A 9 3.80 -53.31 -20.71
C GLY A 9 3.77 -51.77 -20.82
N SER A 10 4.90 -51.14 -20.64
CA SER A 10 5.11 -49.69 -20.82
C SER A 10 4.80 -49.29 -22.26
N VAL A 11 4.06 -48.21 -22.43
CA VAL A 11 4.05 -47.46 -23.69
C VAL A 11 4.36 -46.00 -23.39
N PHE A 12 5.66 -45.70 -23.36
CA PHE A 12 6.14 -44.38 -23.72
C PHE A 12 6.37 -44.39 -25.23
N ALA A 13 5.49 -43.73 -25.99
CA ALA A 13 5.73 -43.42 -27.39
C ALA A 13 6.14 -41.94 -27.49
N THR A 14 7.40 -41.76 -27.82
CA THR A 14 8.02 -40.54 -28.30
C THR A 14 7.35 -40.08 -29.60
N ALA A 15 6.78 -38.86 -29.56
CA ALA A 15 6.42 -38.12 -30.77
C ALA A 15 7.43 -36.99 -30.98
N ALA A 16 8.59 -37.39 -31.51
CA ALA A 16 9.46 -36.50 -32.26
C ALA A 16 9.29 -36.86 -33.71
N GLN A 17 8.82 -35.93 -34.51
CA GLN A 17 9.22 -35.67 -35.90
C GLN A 17 8.13 -34.98 -36.72
N ARG A 18 8.57 -33.90 -37.33
CA ARG A 18 8.02 -33.14 -38.47
C ARG A 18 7.19 -31.92 -38.15
N ARG A 19 7.89 -30.75 -38.16
CA ARG A 19 7.38 -29.57 -38.87
C ARG A 19 8.57 -28.91 -39.57
N ASP A 20 8.38 -28.76 -40.86
CA ASP A 20 9.29 -28.21 -41.82
C ASP A 20 9.67 -26.76 -41.53
N ALA A 21 10.95 -26.46 -41.76
CA ALA A 21 11.54 -25.15 -41.77
C ALA A 21 10.88 -24.34 -42.91
N ALA A 22 10.23 -23.25 -42.53
CA ALA A 22 9.95 -22.13 -43.44
C ALA A 22 11.00 -21.06 -43.15
N GLU A 23 11.95 -20.92 -44.05
CA GLU A 23 12.94 -19.83 -44.08
C GLU A 23 12.20 -18.48 -44.22
N TYR A 24 12.28 -17.67 -43.17
CA TYR A 24 12.00 -16.26 -43.29
C TYR A 24 13.31 -15.52 -43.61
N GLN A 25 13.43 -15.04 -44.83
CA GLN A 25 14.47 -14.14 -45.26
C GLN A 25 14.31 -12.81 -44.49
N VAL A 26 15.37 -12.49 -43.72
CA VAL A 26 15.54 -11.18 -43.10
C VAL A 26 15.97 -10.20 -44.20
N THR A 27 15.10 -9.29 -44.57
CA THR A 27 15.42 -8.15 -45.44
C THR A 27 15.98 -7.03 -44.58
N SER A 28 17.24 -6.69 -44.87
CA SER A 28 17.97 -5.43 -44.71
C SER A 28 17.65 -4.55 -43.49
N GLU A 29 18.65 -4.45 -42.59
CA GLU A 29 18.81 -3.39 -41.60
C GLU A 29 18.79 -1.99 -42.26
N PRO A 30 18.16 -0.98 -41.65
CA PRO A 30 18.32 0.39 -42.12
C PRO A 30 19.70 0.95 -41.73
N GLU A 31 20.42 1.45 -42.69
CA GLU A 31 21.68 2.16 -42.57
C GLU A 31 21.54 3.35 -41.61
N ILE A 32 22.31 3.31 -40.49
CA ILE A 32 22.45 4.46 -39.59
C ILE A 32 23.44 5.45 -40.25
N VAL A 33 22.88 6.55 -40.75
CA VAL A 33 23.70 7.70 -41.20
C VAL A 33 24.20 8.44 -39.96
N PRO A 34 25.51 8.61 -39.75
CA PRO A 34 26.01 9.40 -38.62
C PRO A 34 25.71 10.88 -38.83
N VAL A 35 24.94 11.46 -37.91
CA VAL A 35 24.77 12.92 -37.86
C VAL A 35 26.07 13.52 -37.31
N VAL A 36 26.75 14.25 -38.13
CA VAL A 36 27.90 15.10 -37.76
C VAL A 36 27.38 16.22 -36.87
N LEU A 37 27.69 16.20 -35.58
CA LEU A 37 27.44 17.32 -34.67
C LEU A 37 28.48 18.40 -34.92
N ASP A 38 28.00 19.55 -35.37
CA ASP A 38 28.75 20.78 -35.57
C ASP A 38 29.21 21.33 -34.19
N ASP A 39 30.52 21.58 -34.08
CA ASP A 39 31.18 22.12 -32.88
C ASP A 39 30.85 23.63 -32.78
N THR A 40 29.73 23.97 -32.16
CA THR A 40 29.47 25.33 -31.69
C THR A 40 29.64 25.40 -30.16
N PRO A 41 30.31 26.43 -29.63
CA PRO A 41 30.65 26.46 -28.21
C PRO A 41 29.41 26.56 -27.34
N GLN A 42 29.25 25.59 -26.46
CA GLN A 42 28.22 25.57 -25.41
C GLN A 42 28.39 26.80 -24.52
N ARG A 43 27.51 27.78 -24.67
CA ARG A 43 27.24 28.76 -23.65
C ARG A 43 26.55 28.01 -22.47
N THR A 44 27.28 27.80 -21.41
CA THR A 44 26.72 27.40 -20.13
C THR A 44 25.76 28.47 -19.66
N LEU A 45 24.48 28.27 -19.92
CA LEU A 45 23.38 28.96 -19.23
C LEU A 45 23.22 28.25 -17.86
N ASN A 46 23.96 28.77 -16.89
CA ASN A 46 23.65 28.56 -15.48
C ASN A 46 22.36 29.37 -15.17
N THR A 47 21.23 28.83 -15.56
CA THR A 47 19.94 29.40 -15.16
C THR A 47 19.57 28.77 -13.84
N ASP A 48 19.80 29.53 -12.78
CA ASP A 48 19.39 29.23 -11.43
C ASP A 48 17.88 28.96 -11.41
N ILE A 49 17.49 27.74 -11.02
CA ILE A 49 16.09 27.28 -10.94
C ILE A 49 15.26 28.22 -10.05
N GLY A 50 15.90 28.93 -9.13
CA GLY A 50 15.30 29.97 -8.30
C GLY A 50 14.77 31.17 -9.09
N THR A 51 15.45 31.54 -10.18
CA THR A 51 15.09 32.71 -11.00
C THR A 51 13.91 32.42 -11.94
N LEU A 52 13.74 31.18 -12.39
CA LEU A 52 12.57 30.76 -13.18
C LEU A 52 11.30 30.66 -12.32
N ARG A 53 11.42 30.27 -11.05
CA ARG A 53 10.30 30.34 -10.10
C ARG A 53 9.83 31.76 -9.82
N GLN A 54 10.74 32.74 -9.75
CA GLN A 54 10.37 34.16 -9.57
C GLN A 54 9.76 34.81 -10.81
N ALA A 55 10.16 34.39 -12.01
CA ALA A 55 9.59 34.93 -13.26
C ALA A 55 8.15 34.44 -13.52
N HIS A 56 7.77 33.25 -13.05
CA HIS A 56 6.39 32.77 -13.18
C HIS A 56 5.41 33.46 -12.21
N ASN A 57 5.91 33.98 -11.07
CA ASN A 57 5.07 34.65 -10.07
C ASN A 57 4.79 36.14 -10.38
N LEU A 58 5.35 36.70 -11.46
CA LEU A 58 5.21 38.13 -11.78
C LEU A 58 3.95 38.50 -12.57
N PHE A 59 3.12 37.53 -12.98
CA PHE A 59 1.96 37.80 -13.85
C PHE A 59 0.59 37.56 -13.22
N PHE A 60 0.48 37.11 -11.97
CA PHE A 60 -0.82 36.94 -11.31
C PHE A 60 -0.77 37.46 -9.86
N THR A 61 -1.15 38.72 -9.68
CA THR A 61 -1.67 39.19 -8.38
C THR A 61 -3.04 38.57 -8.19
N PRO A 62 -3.34 37.91 -7.03
CA PRO A 62 -4.68 37.43 -6.73
C PRO A 62 -5.64 38.63 -6.77
N SER A 63 -6.55 38.67 -7.71
CA SER A 63 -7.62 39.65 -7.71
C SER A 63 -8.60 39.29 -6.59
N ALA A 64 -9.09 40.27 -5.84
CA ALA A 64 -10.05 40.11 -4.74
C ALA A 64 -11.43 39.57 -5.21
N GLU A 65 -11.62 39.33 -6.50
CA GLU A 65 -12.81 38.76 -7.13
C GLU A 65 -12.46 37.39 -7.76
N GLY A 66 -11.96 36.44 -6.96
CA GLY A 66 -11.79 35.06 -7.38
C GLY A 66 -13.10 34.29 -7.38
N ARG A 67 -13.26 33.34 -8.32
CA ARG A 67 -14.39 32.40 -8.34
C ARG A 67 -14.30 31.47 -7.13
N ASP A 68 -15.45 30.90 -6.75
CA ASP A 68 -15.52 29.85 -5.74
C ASP A 68 -14.83 28.57 -6.24
N PHE A 69 -14.03 27.95 -5.37
CA PHE A 69 -13.24 26.75 -5.73
C PHE A 69 -14.14 25.58 -6.19
N ASN A 70 -15.24 25.30 -5.49
CA ASN A 70 -16.13 24.19 -5.82
C ASN A 70 -16.81 24.38 -7.19
N SER A 71 -17.18 25.61 -7.52
CA SER A 71 -17.72 25.93 -8.85
C SER A 71 -16.67 25.71 -9.96
N VAL A 72 -15.41 26.06 -9.71
CA VAL A 72 -14.31 25.82 -10.66
C VAL A 72 -13.98 24.33 -10.77
N LEU A 73 -13.95 23.61 -9.66
CA LEU A 73 -13.74 22.18 -9.62
C LEU A 73 -14.78 21.43 -10.45
N GLN A 74 -16.08 21.75 -10.26
CA GLN A 74 -17.16 21.13 -11.03
C GLN A 74 -17.01 21.38 -12.53
N GLU A 75 -16.71 22.61 -12.94
CA GLU A 75 -16.52 22.98 -14.35
C GLU A 75 -15.34 22.21 -14.98
N VAL A 76 -14.22 22.08 -14.24
CA VAL A 76 -13.06 21.30 -14.69
C VAL A 76 -13.37 19.81 -14.72
N GLN A 77 -14.09 19.29 -13.74
CA GLN A 77 -14.54 17.89 -13.72
C GLN A 77 -15.40 17.54 -14.92
N GLU A 78 -16.38 18.38 -15.28
CA GLU A 78 -17.22 18.17 -16.46
C GLU A 78 -16.38 18.18 -17.75
N TYR A 79 -15.46 19.13 -17.87
CA TYR A 79 -14.56 19.20 -19.04
C TYR A 79 -13.67 17.95 -19.17
N ILE A 80 -13.02 17.54 -18.08
CA ILE A 80 -12.11 16.39 -18.07
C ILE A 80 -12.86 15.08 -18.25
N SER A 81 -14.01 14.88 -17.58
CA SER A 81 -14.81 13.66 -17.68
C SER A 81 -15.35 13.43 -19.08
N GLY A 82 -15.69 14.51 -19.80
CA GLY A 82 -16.18 14.41 -21.17
C GLY A 82 -15.10 14.05 -22.20
N ALA A 83 -13.87 14.48 -21.99
CA ALA A 83 -12.79 14.35 -22.96
C ALA A 83 -11.69 13.35 -22.57
N TYR A 84 -11.48 13.12 -21.26
CA TYR A 84 -10.28 12.45 -20.73
C TYR A 84 -10.55 11.50 -19.58
N ALA A 85 -11.73 10.90 -19.49
CA ALA A 85 -12.14 10.00 -18.39
C ALA A 85 -11.12 8.88 -18.11
N ALA A 86 -10.44 8.37 -19.13
CA ALA A 86 -9.42 7.34 -19.01
C ALA A 86 -8.18 7.78 -18.21
N LEU A 87 -7.89 9.08 -18.16
CA LEU A 87 -6.74 9.62 -17.41
C LEU A 87 -6.99 9.69 -15.91
N ILE A 88 -8.26 9.80 -15.49
CA ILE A 88 -8.65 9.80 -14.07
C ILE A 88 -8.52 8.40 -13.47
N THR A 89 -8.77 7.36 -14.28
CA THR A 89 -8.74 5.94 -13.86
C THR A 89 -7.40 5.25 -14.12
N GLY A 90 -6.55 5.82 -14.96
CA GLY A 90 -5.23 5.30 -15.30
C GLY A 90 -4.20 5.63 -14.21
N GLY A 91 -3.92 4.70 -13.33
CA GLY A 91 -2.85 4.85 -12.32
C GLY A 91 -1.46 4.77 -12.97
N GLY A 92 -0.72 5.87 -12.99
CA GLY A 92 0.66 5.94 -13.44
C GLY A 92 1.17 7.38 -13.46
N GLU A 93 2.46 7.57 -13.33
CA GLU A 93 3.10 8.90 -13.30
C GLU A 93 2.83 9.70 -14.58
N ASP A 94 2.82 9.03 -15.74
CA ASP A 94 2.46 9.63 -17.02
C ASP A 94 1.01 10.16 -17.04
N SER A 95 0.08 9.45 -16.42
CA SER A 95 -1.34 9.85 -16.33
C SER A 95 -1.51 11.10 -15.45
N LYS A 96 -0.75 11.17 -14.35
CA LYS A 96 -0.72 12.34 -13.45
C LYS A 96 -0.27 13.59 -14.20
N GLU A 97 0.89 13.54 -14.84
CA GLU A 97 1.42 14.68 -15.58
C GLU A 97 0.49 15.14 -16.71
N GLN A 98 -0.12 14.21 -17.42
CA GLN A 98 -1.07 14.52 -18.48
C GLN A 98 -2.32 15.19 -17.91
N LEU A 99 -2.91 14.67 -16.83
CA LEU A 99 -4.09 15.26 -16.21
C LEU A 99 -3.79 16.67 -15.70
N MET A 100 -2.67 16.87 -15.01
CA MET A 100 -2.25 18.20 -14.54
C MET A 100 -2.04 19.18 -15.69
N ARG A 101 -1.49 18.74 -16.83
CA ARG A 101 -1.36 19.58 -18.03
C ARG A 101 -2.72 19.99 -18.60
N TYR A 102 -3.70 19.09 -18.64
CA TYR A 102 -5.05 19.43 -19.12
C TYR A 102 -5.77 20.39 -18.19
N ILE A 103 -5.67 20.18 -16.86
CA ILE A 103 -6.21 21.10 -15.86
C ILE A 103 -5.57 22.50 -16.05
N THR A 104 -4.24 22.55 -16.10
CA THR A 104 -3.50 23.80 -16.29
C THR A 104 -3.93 24.53 -17.56
N LYS A 105 -4.01 23.81 -18.67
CA LYS A 105 -4.43 24.37 -19.95
C LYS A 105 -5.84 24.92 -19.87
N TYR A 106 -6.79 24.18 -19.31
CA TYR A 106 -8.17 24.62 -19.16
C TYR A 106 -8.29 25.92 -18.35
N LEU A 107 -7.62 25.97 -17.18
CA LEU A 107 -7.62 27.15 -16.31
C LEU A 107 -7.01 28.36 -17.01
N GLN A 108 -5.94 28.17 -17.80
CA GLN A 108 -5.29 29.23 -18.58
C GLN A 108 -6.17 29.73 -19.74
N ASP A 109 -6.73 28.79 -20.53
CA ASP A 109 -7.58 29.12 -21.68
C ASP A 109 -8.84 29.90 -21.26
N LYS A 110 -9.40 29.55 -20.11
CA LYS A 110 -10.58 30.20 -19.51
C LYS A 110 -10.26 31.38 -18.60
N ARG A 111 -8.97 31.63 -18.31
CA ARG A 111 -8.48 32.70 -17.41
C ARG A 111 -9.13 32.59 -16.02
N ILE A 112 -9.24 31.38 -15.49
CA ILE A 112 -9.86 31.09 -14.20
C ILE A 112 -8.84 31.31 -13.09
N ALA A 113 -9.24 32.08 -12.05
CA ALA A 113 -8.51 32.23 -10.80
C ALA A 113 -9.49 32.05 -9.61
N VAL A 114 -8.98 31.50 -8.53
CA VAL A 114 -9.70 31.34 -7.25
C VAL A 114 -9.05 32.27 -6.22
N ALA A 115 -9.86 32.88 -5.36
CA ALA A 115 -9.36 33.78 -4.34
C ALA A 115 -8.38 33.05 -3.40
N ASN A 116 -7.30 33.72 -3.04
CA ASN A 116 -6.27 33.22 -2.12
C ASN A 116 -5.51 31.96 -2.57
N MET A 117 -5.56 31.59 -3.85
CA MET A 117 -4.80 30.47 -4.41
C MET A 117 -3.95 30.94 -5.59
N THR A 118 -2.72 30.49 -5.65
CA THR A 118 -1.88 30.60 -6.84
C THR A 118 -2.35 29.61 -7.91
N GLN A 119 -1.94 29.83 -9.17
CA GLN A 119 -2.29 28.91 -10.26
C GLN A 119 -1.81 27.48 -10.00
N THR A 120 -0.63 27.33 -9.42
CA THR A 120 -0.06 26.01 -9.10
C THR A 120 -0.88 25.32 -7.99
N GLU A 121 -1.15 26.03 -6.91
CA GLU A 121 -1.99 25.52 -5.80
C GLU A 121 -3.39 25.13 -6.30
N LEU A 122 -3.97 25.90 -7.21
CA LEU A 122 -5.28 25.60 -7.79
C LEU A 122 -5.23 24.32 -8.65
N VAL A 123 -4.19 24.14 -9.47
CA VAL A 123 -4.01 22.90 -10.28
C VAL A 123 -3.83 21.70 -9.38
N ASP A 124 -2.98 21.80 -8.35
CA ASP A 124 -2.72 20.72 -7.41
C ASP A 124 -3.97 20.35 -6.63
N ALA A 125 -4.73 21.34 -6.14
CA ALA A 125 -5.98 21.12 -5.42
C ALA A 125 -7.05 20.44 -6.29
N ILE A 126 -7.24 20.92 -7.54
CA ILE A 126 -8.18 20.30 -8.47
C ILE A 126 -7.77 18.89 -8.83
N TYR A 127 -6.46 18.64 -9.07
CA TYR A 127 -5.95 17.31 -9.33
C TYR A 127 -6.22 16.37 -8.14
N SER A 128 -5.93 16.83 -6.93
CA SER A 128 -6.16 16.07 -5.70
C SER A 128 -7.63 15.68 -5.51
N GLU A 129 -8.56 16.61 -5.77
CA GLU A 129 -10.00 16.35 -5.69
C GLU A 129 -10.50 15.39 -6.80
N MET A 130 -9.91 15.44 -7.98
CA MET A 130 -10.33 14.63 -9.12
C MET A 130 -9.75 13.21 -9.11
N ALA A 131 -8.47 13.08 -8.84
CA ALA A 131 -7.71 11.85 -9.04
C ALA A 131 -7.15 11.22 -7.76
N GLU A 132 -7.06 11.99 -6.68
CA GLU A 132 -6.60 11.53 -5.38
C GLU A 132 -7.76 11.52 -4.36
N PHE A 133 -7.47 11.89 -3.12
CA PHE A 133 -8.39 11.76 -1.99
C PHE A 133 -8.76 13.10 -1.35
N GLY A 134 -8.70 14.18 -2.13
CA GLY A 134 -8.95 15.52 -1.66
C GLY A 134 -7.94 15.96 -0.60
N PHE A 135 -8.40 16.72 0.39
CA PHE A 135 -7.53 17.17 1.50
C PHE A 135 -6.92 16.03 2.32
N LEU A 136 -7.52 14.82 2.32
CA LEU A 136 -6.98 13.65 3.03
C LEU A 136 -5.65 13.17 2.46
N THR A 137 -5.36 13.44 1.18
CA THR A 137 -4.14 13.01 0.50
C THR A 137 -2.90 13.42 1.29
N ARG A 138 -2.83 14.67 1.74
CA ARG A 138 -1.67 15.16 2.49
C ARG A 138 -1.48 14.47 3.84
N TYR A 139 -2.57 14.06 4.50
CA TYR A 139 -2.49 13.35 5.78
C TYR A 139 -2.13 11.88 5.59
N ILE A 140 -2.59 11.25 4.51
CA ILE A 140 -2.29 9.84 4.19
C ILE A 140 -0.80 9.64 3.89
N TYR A 141 -0.16 10.64 3.29
CA TYR A 141 1.25 10.58 2.91
C TYR A 141 2.19 11.38 3.85
N ALA A 142 1.66 11.98 4.91
CA ALA A 142 2.48 12.68 5.89
C ALA A 142 3.18 11.71 6.86
N ASP A 143 4.41 12.04 7.19
CA ASP A 143 5.16 11.31 8.21
C ASP A 143 4.54 11.53 9.61
N GLY A 144 4.55 10.49 10.42
CA GLY A 144 4.13 10.57 11.81
C GLY A 144 2.62 10.51 12.06
N ILE A 145 1.81 10.28 11.04
CA ILE A 145 0.37 9.99 11.19
C ILE A 145 0.16 8.48 11.18
N GLU A 146 -0.55 7.96 12.17
CA GLU A 146 -0.88 6.53 12.30
C GLU A 146 -2.31 6.22 11.92
N GLU A 147 -3.25 7.14 12.19
CA GLU A 147 -4.65 6.88 11.92
C GLU A 147 -5.40 8.18 11.58
N ILE A 148 -6.34 8.07 10.62
CA ILE A 148 -7.29 9.12 10.27
C ILE A 148 -8.67 8.54 10.51
N ASN A 149 -9.41 9.11 11.47
CA ASN A 149 -10.76 8.69 11.86
C ASN A 149 -11.78 9.67 11.29
N ILE A 150 -12.62 9.20 10.40
CA ILE A 150 -13.72 9.93 9.78
C ILE A 150 -15.01 9.48 10.49
N ASN A 151 -15.48 10.25 11.47
CA ASN A 151 -16.69 9.96 12.21
C ASN A 151 -17.95 10.40 11.45
N SER A 152 -17.81 11.45 10.63
CA SER A 152 -18.79 11.94 9.67
C SER A 152 -18.10 12.82 8.64
N TRP A 153 -18.83 13.27 7.62
CA TRP A 153 -18.30 14.17 6.59
C TRP A 153 -17.68 15.46 7.15
N ARG A 154 -18.02 15.90 8.37
CA ARG A 154 -17.53 17.12 9.04
C ARG A 154 -16.78 16.88 10.35
N ASP A 155 -16.65 15.63 10.78
CA ASP A 155 -15.93 15.27 12.01
C ASP A 155 -14.80 14.29 11.69
N ILE A 156 -13.60 14.83 11.54
CA ILE A 156 -12.41 14.09 11.15
C ILE A 156 -11.34 14.33 12.19
N GLU A 157 -10.70 13.25 12.61
CA GLU A 157 -9.64 13.24 13.62
C GLU A 157 -8.40 12.54 13.07
N VAL A 158 -7.24 13.11 13.32
CA VAL A 158 -5.94 12.52 12.98
C VAL A 158 -5.22 12.13 14.25
N GLN A 159 -4.70 10.92 14.27
CA GLN A 159 -3.88 10.40 15.37
C GLN A 159 -2.44 10.27 14.93
N TYR A 160 -1.53 10.83 15.74
CA TYR A 160 -0.10 10.83 15.48
C TYR A 160 0.61 9.70 16.23
N SER A 161 1.79 9.30 15.73
CA SER A 161 2.64 8.26 16.32
C SER A 161 3.17 8.58 17.74
N ASP A 162 3.11 9.85 18.16
CA ASP A 162 3.43 10.26 19.52
C ASP A 162 2.23 10.18 20.49
N GLY A 163 1.09 9.67 20.01
CA GLY A 163 -0.14 9.49 20.78
C GLY A 163 -1.03 10.73 20.87
N ARG A 164 -0.68 11.84 20.22
CA ARG A 164 -1.59 13.00 20.10
C ARG A 164 -2.71 12.70 19.13
N SER A 165 -3.89 13.23 19.44
CA SER A 165 -5.04 13.29 18.52
C SER A 165 -5.43 14.73 18.27
N GLU A 166 -5.82 15.04 17.03
CA GLU A 166 -6.23 16.37 16.61
C GLU A 166 -7.48 16.29 15.75
N LYS A 167 -8.49 17.10 16.06
CA LYS A 167 -9.65 17.30 15.19
C LYS A 167 -9.30 18.27 14.08
N LEU A 168 -9.53 17.85 12.84
CA LEU A 168 -9.27 18.72 11.70
C LEU A 168 -10.31 19.82 11.60
N THR A 169 -9.89 21.00 11.17
CA THR A 169 -10.79 22.08 10.75
C THR A 169 -11.32 21.87 9.34
N GLU A 170 -10.61 21.08 8.56
CA GLU A 170 -10.97 20.69 7.20
C GLU A 170 -11.93 19.52 7.24
N HIS A 171 -12.90 19.56 6.36
CA HIS A 171 -13.95 18.55 6.25
C HIS A 171 -14.40 18.41 4.80
N PHE A 172 -15.19 17.40 4.50
CA PHE A 172 -15.85 17.28 3.20
C PHE A 172 -16.98 18.30 3.08
N ASP A 173 -17.37 18.63 1.84
CA ASP A 173 -18.42 19.61 1.58
C ASP A 173 -19.81 19.09 1.89
N SER A 174 -20.02 17.77 1.78
CA SER A 174 -21.29 17.11 2.03
C SER A 174 -21.12 15.63 2.38
N PRO A 175 -22.17 14.98 2.92
CA PRO A 175 -22.20 13.52 3.11
C PRO A 175 -21.89 12.75 1.82
N GLU A 176 -22.43 13.19 0.68
CA GLU A 176 -22.25 12.55 -0.63
C GLU A 176 -20.80 12.70 -1.11
N HIS A 177 -20.18 13.87 -0.88
CA HIS A 177 -18.79 14.11 -1.22
C HIS A 177 -17.87 13.16 -0.42
N ALA A 178 -18.05 13.06 0.90
CA ALA A 178 -17.32 12.13 1.75
C ALA A 178 -17.46 10.69 1.25
N LEU A 179 -18.68 10.24 0.97
CA LEU A 179 -18.93 8.90 0.44
C LEU A 179 -18.24 8.67 -0.92
N ALA A 180 -18.25 9.66 -1.80
CA ALA A 180 -17.61 9.56 -3.12
C ALA A 180 -16.07 9.39 -3.00
N VAL A 181 -15.42 10.16 -2.10
CA VAL A 181 -13.97 10.05 -1.86
C VAL A 181 -13.63 8.68 -1.28
N ILE A 182 -14.35 8.22 -0.26
CA ILE A 182 -14.11 6.90 0.37
C ILE A 182 -14.36 5.76 -0.61
N ARG A 183 -15.39 5.83 -1.46
CA ARG A 183 -15.61 4.86 -2.53
C ARG A 183 -14.45 4.80 -3.51
N ARG A 184 -13.89 5.94 -3.89
CA ARG A 184 -12.71 6.00 -4.76
C ARG A 184 -11.50 5.33 -4.14
N MET A 185 -11.27 5.54 -2.84
CA MET A 185 -10.22 4.85 -2.07
C MET A 185 -10.40 3.32 -2.09
N LEU A 186 -11.60 2.86 -1.81
CA LEU A 186 -11.93 1.42 -1.78
C LEU A 186 -11.86 0.79 -3.16
N HIS A 187 -12.29 1.50 -4.21
CA HIS A 187 -12.21 1.02 -5.58
C HIS A 187 -10.76 0.76 -6.04
N ALA A 188 -9.79 1.53 -5.56
CA ALA A 188 -8.37 1.30 -5.82
C ALA A 188 -7.90 -0.08 -5.32
N SER A 189 -8.53 -0.62 -4.29
CA SER A 189 -8.30 -1.99 -3.78
C SER A 189 -9.26 -3.05 -4.33
N GLY A 190 -10.11 -2.68 -5.29
CA GLY A 190 -11.09 -3.58 -5.89
C GLY A 190 -12.32 -3.85 -5.01
N MET A 191 -12.53 -3.04 -3.97
CA MET A 191 -13.66 -3.17 -3.04
C MET A 191 -14.77 -2.18 -3.39
N VAL A 192 -16.02 -2.59 -3.13
CA VAL A 192 -17.22 -1.79 -3.43
C VAL A 192 -17.98 -1.50 -2.15
N LEU A 193 -18.21 -0.21 -1.86
CA LEU A 193 -19.03 0.25 -0.74
C LEU A 193 -20.38 0.73 -1.28
N ASP A 194 -21.41 -0.11 -1.16
CA ASP A 194 -22.76 0.17 -1.65
C ASP A 194 -23.84 -0.29 -0.67
N ASN A 195 -25.08 -0.41 -1.12
CA ASN A 195 -26.19 -0.85 -0.26
C ASN A 195 -26.18 -2.36 -0.01
N ALA A 196 -25.55 -3.15 -0.88
CA ALA A 196 -25.40 -4.59 -0.70
C ALA A 196 -24.24 -4.89 0.26
N SER A 197 -23.17 -4.07 0.19
CA SER A 197 -21.95 -4.18 1.01
C SER A 197 -21.72 -2.85 1.75
N PRO A 198 -22.51 -2.54 2.79
CA PRO A 198 -22.41 -1.27 3.52
C PRO A 198 -21.25 -1.20 4.51
N LEU A 199 -20.54 -2.30 4.73
CA LEU A 199 -19.37 -2.47 5.58
C LEU A 199 -18.24 -3.06 4.73
N VAL A 200 -17.14 -2.34 4.57
CA VAL A 200 -16.04 -2.76 3.69
C VAL A 200 -14.70 -2.44 4.32
N THR A 201 -13.75 -3.36 4.13
CA THR A 201 -12.33 -3.15 4.44
C THR A 201 -11.51 -3.29 3.18
N GLY A 202 -10.55 -2.40 2.96
CA GLY A 202 -9.68 -2.40 1.78
C GLY A 202 -8.28 -1.85 2.08
N HIS A 203 -7.45 -1.76 1.04
CA HIS A 203 -6.07 -1.27 1.12
C HIS A 203 -5.82 -0.20 0.08
N LEU A 204 -5.35 0.97 0.50
CA LEU A 204 -4.94 2.02 -0.43
C LEU A 204 -3.55 1.76 -0.98
N THR A 205 -2.66 1.36 -0.09
CA THR A 205 -1.26 1.01 -0.40
C THR A 205 -0.87 -0.22 0.40
N ARG A 206 0.36 -0.69 0.25
CA ARG A 206 0.90 -1.79 1.08
C ARG A 206 0.84 -1.48 2.58
N ASN A 207 0.86 -0.20 2.95
CA ASN A 207 0.97 0.27 4.33
C ASN A 207 -0.29 0.96 4.83
N THR A 208 -1.30 1.15 3.99
CA THR A 208 -2.48 1.94 4.34
C THR A 208 -3.71 1.08 4.16
N ARG A 209 -4.40 0.81 5.27
CA ARG A 209 -5.66 0.08 5.32
C ARG A 209 -6.80 1.03 5.59
N ILE A 210 -7.94 0.78 4.97
CA ILE A 210 -9.19 1.52 5.21
C ILE A 210 -10.29 0.55 5.61
N ALA A 211 -11.04 0.90 6.65
CA ALA A 211 -12.31 0.29 7.00
C ALA A 211 -13.38 1.38 6.90
N ALA A 212 -14.49 1.09 6.23
CA ALA A 212 -15.53 2.07 5.99
C ALA A 212 -16.92 1.47 6.15
N MET A 213 -17.85 2.30 6.59
CA MET A 213 -19.27 1.96 6.71
C MET A 213 -20.15 3.13 6.31
N LYS A 214 -21.31 2.82 5.70
CA LYS A 214 -22.31 3.77 5.24
C LYS A 214 -23.72 3.35 5.68
N SER A 215 -24.73 4.15 5.36
CA SER A 215 -26.13 3.77 5.54
C SER A 215 -26.42 2.41 4.87
N PRO A 216 -27.17 1.49 5.54
CA PRO A 216 -27.96 1.69 6.77
C PRO A 216 -27.22 1.46 8.09
N VAL A 217 -25.89 1.26 8.08
CA VAL A 217 -25.11 0.99 9.32
C VAL A 217 -24.88 2.26 10.12
N VAL A 218 -24.71 3.38 9.43
CA VAL A 218 -24.68 4.74 10.00
C VAL A 218 -25.80 5.57 9.41
N ASP A 219 -26.18 6.64 10.09
CA ASP A 219 -27.24 7.55 9.63
C ASP A 219 -26.85 8.22 8.29
N GLU A 220 -27.86 8.57 7.48
CA GLU A 220 -27.62 9.15 6.15
C GLU A 220 -26.93 10.50 6.20
N ASP A 221 -27.18 11.31 7.23
CA ASP A 221 -26.56 12.61 7.44
C ASP A 221 -25.07 12.54 7.85
N VAL A 222 -24.60 11.38 8.30
CA VAL A 222 -23.17 11.08 8.52
C VAL A 222 -22.43 10.93 7.18
N GLY A 223 -23.12 10.40 6.17
CA GLY A 223 -22.58 10.05 4.87
C GLY A 223 -21.77 8.76 4.90
N VAL A 224 -20.60 8.81 5.52
CA VAL A 224 -19.70 7.66 5.70
C VAL A 224 -18.92 7.83 6.99
N ALA A 225 -18.74 6.74 7.72
CA ALA A 225 -17.74 6.64 8.77
C ALA A 225 -16.60 5.73 8.30
N ALA A 226 -15.35 6.13 8.53
CA ALA A 226 -14.19 5.37 8.09
C ALA A 226 -13.00 5.54 9.04
N SER A 227 -12.14 4.53 9.12
CA SER A 227 -10.84 4.59 9.74
C SER A 227 -9.78 4.21 8.69
N ILE A 228 -8.81 5.09 8.50
CA ILE A 228 -7.66 4.90 7.60
C ILE A 228 -6.44 4.74 8.49
N ARG A 229 -5.91 3.51 8.55
CA ARG A 229 -4.72 3.20 9.34
C ARG A 229 -3.49 3.18 8.45
N ILE A 230 -2.51 4.01 8.82
CA ILE A 230 -1.25 4.18 8.13
C ILE A 230 -0.17 3.47 8.96
N VAL A 231 0.40 2.42 8.39
CA VAL A 231 1.50 1.70 9.05
C VAL A 231 2.80 2.45 8.79
N ASN A 232 3.23 3.22 9.78
CA ASN A 232 4.55 3.84 9.77
C ASN A 232 5.60 2.78 10.07
N ARG A 233 6.47 2.49 9.10
CA ARG A 233 7.50 1.46 9.19
C ARG A 233 8.72 1.99 9.95
N HIS A 234 8.58 2.24 11.23
CA HIS A 234 9.74 2.47 12.08
C HIS A 234 10.24 1.13 12.62
N ASN A 235 11.28 0.60 12.00
CA ASN A 235 12.04 -0.48 12.61
C ASN A 235 12.75 0.09 13.82
N LEU A 236 12.20 -0.18 15.01
CA LEU A 236 12.88 0.17 16.25
C LEU A 236 14.23 -0.57 16.32
N SER A 237 15.25 0.17 16.66
CA SER A 237 16.56 -0.41 16.95
C SER A 237 16.58 -1.09 18.34
N ARG A 238 17.58 -1.91 18.59
CA ARG A 238 17.83 -2.46 19.92
C ARG A 238 17.92 -1.36 20.97
N GLU A 239 18.62 -0.29 20.63
CA GLU A 239 18.84 0.88 21.48
C GLU A 239 17.54 1.59 21.83
N ASP A 240 16.58 1.65 20.92
CA ASP A 240 15.28 2.26 21.15
C ASP A 240 14.45 1.42 22.14
N LEU A 241 14.47 0.11 22.02
CA LEU A 241 13.79 -0.80 22.96
C LEU A 241 14.39 -0.72 24.38
N LEU A 242 15.70 -0.57 24.49
CA LEU A 242 16.38 -0.39 25.77
C LEU A 242 16.08 0.99 26.37
N ARG A 243 16.17 2.05 25.57
CA ARG A 243 15.94 3.44 25.99
C ARG A 243 14.52 3.70 26.45
N SER A 244 13.54 3.10 25.78
CA SER A 244 12.12 3.18 26.15
C SER A 244 11.78 2.35 27.39
N GLY A 245 12.69 1.48 27.86
CA GLY A 245 12.43 0.55 28.95
C GLY A 245 11.48 -0.59 28.58
N THR A 246 11.23 -0.80 27.26
CA THR A 246 10.37 -1.88 26.78
C THR A 246 10.93 -3.26 27.13
N ALA A 247 12.25 -3.43 27.09
CA ALA A 247 12.93 -4.67 27.45
C ALA A 247 14.31 -4.39 28.05
N THR A 248 14.82 -5.32 28.84
CA THR A 248 16.22 -5.32 29.29
C THR A 248 17.12 -5.95 28.25
N GLU A 249 18.42 -5.67 28.33
CA GLU A 249 19.41 -6.26 27.43
C GLU A 249 19.38 -7.79 27.47
N GLU A 250 19.32 -8.36 28.68
CA GLU A 250 19.21 -9.80 28.89
C GLU A 250 17.96 -10.42 28.25
N MET A 251 16.80 -9.72 28.32
CA MET A 251 15.56 -10.18 27.67
C MET A 251 15.73 -10.21 26.15
N LEU A 252 16.28 -9.17 25.56
CA LEU A 252 16.48 -9.10 24.11
C LEU A 252 17.44 -10.20 23.62
N ASP A 253 18.53 -10.44 24.36
CA ASP A 253 19.50 -11.48 24.02
C ASP A 253 18.88 -12.87 24.11
N ARG A 254 18.15 -13.16 25.18
CA ARG A 254 17.49 -14.46 25.38
C ARG A 254 16.43 -14.72 24.31
N LEU A 255 15.57 -13.74 24.01
CA LEU A 255 14.53 -13.88 22.97
C LEU A 255 15.14 -14.12 21.59
N SER A 256 16.22 -13.40 21.26
CA SER A 256 16.95 -13.57 20.00
C SER A 256 17.52 -14.99 19.88
N VAL A 257 18.12 -15.50 20.95
CA VAL A 257 18.64 -16.88 21.02
C VAL A 257 17.52 -17.89 20.87
N PHE A 258 16.42 -17.73 21.59
CA PHE A 258 15.27 -18.65 21.53
C PHE A 258 14.74 -18.77 20.10
N LEU A 259 14.48 -17.66 19.43
CA LEU A 259 13.95 -17.68 18.06
C LEU A 259 14.95 -18.28 17.05
N ARG A 260 16.24 -17.97 17.17
CA ARG A 260 17.30 -18.55 16.33
C ARG A 260 17.40 -20.08 16.45
N TYR A 261 17.13 -20.62 17.64
CA TYR A 261 17.16 -22.06 17.91
C TYR A 261 15.79 -22.74 17.70
N GLY A 262 14.82 -22.07 17.12
CA GLY A 262 13.57 -22.67 16.70
C GLY A 262 12.50 -22.71 17.80
N ILE A 263 12.66 -21.95 18.88
CA ILE A 263 11.64 -21.83 19.92
C ILE A 263 10.56 -20.86 19.43
N SER A 264 9.32 -21.33 19.45
CA SER A 264 8.17 -20.48 19.11
C SER A 264 7.91 -19.43 20.18
N ILE A 265 7.59 -18.22 19.76
CA ILE A 265 7.36 -17.07 20.64
C ILE A 265 6.00 -16.44 20.34
N CYS A 266 5.23 -16.18 21.38
CA CYS A 266 3.99 -15.43 21.31
C CYS A 266 4.15 -14.12 22.09
N VAL A 267 3.92 -12.97 21.40
CA VAL A 267 3.96 -11.65 22.02
C VAL A 267 2.54 -11.20 22.32
N ALA A 268 2.20 -11.13 23.61
CA ALA A 268 0.88 -10.74 24.08
C ALA A 268 0.87 -9.28 24.59
N GLY A 269 -0.25 -8.59 24.43
CA GLY A 269 -0.42 -7.23 24.94
C GLY A 269 -1.67 -6.53 24.38
N ALA A 270 -1.99 -5.36 24.93
CA ALA A 270 -3.10 -4.52 24.49
C ALA A 270 -2.89 -3.99 23.06
N THR A 271 -3.93 -3.45 22.46
CA THR A 271 -3.83 -2.72 21.17
C THR A 271 -2.83 -1.57 21.32
N SER A 272 -2.05 -1.31 20.27
CA SER A 272 -1.04 -0.24 20.22
C SER A 272 0.07 -0.34 21.30
N SER A 273 0.28 -1.50 21.91
CA SER A 273 1.34 -1.72 22.91
C SER A 273 2.72 -2.03 22.31
N GLY A 274 2.88 -1.96 20.97
CA GLY A 274 4.16 -2.21 20.31
C GLY A 274 4.47 -3.68 20.04
N LYS A 275 3.49 -4.61 20.10
CA LYS A 275 3.69 -6.04 19.85
C LYS A 275 4.35 -6.34 18.50
N THR A 276 3.76 -5.81 17.41
CA THR A 276 4.28 -6.00 16.05
C THR A 276 5.67 -5.39 15.90
N THR A 277 5.91 -4.26 16.53
CA THR A 277 7.21 -3.57 16.53
C THR A 277 8.28 -4.40 17.21
N ALA A 278 7.98 -4.95 18.39
CA ALA A 278 8.89 -5.84 19.11
C ALA A 278 9.16 -7.14 18.35
N ALA A 279 8.12 -7.74 17.74
CA ALA A 279 8.24 -8.90 16.86
C ALA A 279 9.10 -8.59 15.62
N GLY A 280 8.89 -7.42 14.99
CA GLY A 280 9.67 -6.95 13.86
C GLY A 280 11.15 -6.83 14.20
N TRP A 281 11.50 -6.19 15.33
CA TRP A 281 12.87 -6.13 15.80
C TRP A 281 13.48 -7.52 15.99
N LEU A 282 12.76 -8.43 16.66
CA LEU A 282 13.23 -9.79 16.92
C LEU A 282 13.57 -10.54 15.62
N LEU A 283 12.77 -10.34 14.57
CA LEU A 283 13.01 -10.93 13.25
C LEU A 283 14.26 -10.38 12.55
N THR A 284 14.69 -9.15 12.85
CA THR A 284 15.96 -8.61 12.32
C THR A 284 17.18 -9.33 12.87
N THR A 285 17.05 -10.06 14.00
CA THR A 285 18.14 -10.82 14.61
C THR A 285 18.36 -12.19 13.96
N ILE A 286 17.47 -12.61 13.04
CA ILE A 286 17.54 -13.92 12.39
C ILE A 286 18.64 -13.92 11.32
N PRO A 287 19.48 -14.96 11.25
CA PRO A 287 20.50 -15.09 10.23
C PRO A 287 19.90 -15.14 8.80
N ASP A 288 20.60 -14.56 7.83
CA ASP A 288 20.20 -14.51 6.41
C ASP A 288 19.98 -15.89 5.78
N SER A 289 20.66 -16.92 6.31
CA SER A 289 20.49 -18.31 5.87
C SER A 289 19.16 -18.94 6.27
N LYS A 290 18.40 -18.30 7.15
CA LYS A 290 17.08 -18.76 7.60
C LYS A 290 15.98 -18.19 6.76
N ARG A 291 15.02 -19.04 6.38
CA ARG A 291 13.88 -18.63 5.59
C ARG A 291 12.72 -18.22 6.48
N ILE A 292 12.28 -16.97 6.32
CA ILE A 292 11.14 -16.39 7.04
C ILE A 292 9.94 -16.34 6.10
N PHE A 293 8.78 -16.80 6.59
CA PHE A 293 7.50 -16.67 5.90
C PHE A 293 6.54 -15.87 6.77
N THR A 294 6.04 -14.73 6.29
CA THR A 294 5.11 -13.89 7.04
C THR A 294 3.70 -14.00 6.50
N ILE A 295 2.73 -14.05 7.39
CA ILE A 295 1.30 -13.99 7.12
C ILE A 295 0.73 -12.80 7.88
N GLU A 296 0.31 -11.77 7.16
CA GLU A 296 -0.21 -10.54 7.75
C GLU A 296 -1.63 -10.27 7.27
N ASN A 297 -2.46 -9.68 8.13
CA ASN A 297 -3.84 -9.37 7.83
C ASN A 297 -3.94 -8.03 7.12
N GLY A 298 -4.14 -8.13 5.83
CA GLY A 298 -4.58 -7.00 5.04
C GLY A 298 -3.52 -5.93 4.75
N SER A 299 -2.66 -5.55 5.66
CA SER A 299 -1.57 -4.60 5.43
C SER A 299 -0.23 -5.20 5.83
N ARG A 300 0.83 -4.81 5.11
CA ARG A 300 2.18 -5.25 5.41
C ARG A 300 2.79 -4.35 6.47
N GLU A 301 2.89 -4.87 7.69
CA GLU A 301 3.50 -4.16 8.83
C GLU A 301 4.99 -4.47 8.96
N LEU A 302 5.42 -5.67 8.53
CA LEU A 302 6.79 -6.13 8.64
C LEU A 302 7.56 -5.86 7.34
N GLU A 303 8.69 -5.16 7.43
CA GLU A 303 9.64 -4.97 6.33
C GLU A 303 10.95 -5.64 6.68
N LEU A 304 11.12 -6.88 6.19
CA LEU A 304 12.23 -7.75 6.60
C LEU A 304 13.24 -8.00 5.48
N VAL A 305 12.92 -7.62 4.23
CA VAL A 305 13.84 -7.81 3.11
C VAL A 305 15.03 -6.87 3.27
N ARG A 306 16.23 -7.45 3.24
CA ARG A 306 17.50 -6.70 3.30
C ARG A 306 18.22 -6.76 1.98
N GLU A 307 18.71 -5.62 1.55
CA GLU A 307 19.48 -5.48 0.33
C GLU A 307 20.87 -4.93 0.64
N GLU A 308 21.88 -5.55 0.05
CA GLU A 308 23.26 -5.09 0.06
C GLU A 308 23.77 -4.99 -1.37
N ASN A 309 24.28 -3.83 -1.75
CA ASN A 309 24.79 -3.58 -3.11
C ASN A 309 23.78 -3.93 -4.22
N GLY A 310 22.49 -3.66 -4.00
CA GLY A 310 21.41 -3.93 -4.96
C GLY A 310 21.01 -5.40 -5.09
N LYS A 311 21.43 -6.26 -4.13
CA LYS A 311 21.05 -7.67 -4.07
C LYS A 311 20.37 -7.99 -2.74
N VAL A 312 19.28 -8.74 -2.80
CA VAL A 312 18.63 -9.29 -1.62
C VAL A 312 19.55 -10.31 -0.98
N VAL A 313 19.86 -10.15 0.31
CA VAL A 313 20.82 -10.99 1.05
C VAL A 313 20.16 -12.01 1.96
N ASN A 314 18.88 -11.82 2.33
CA ASN A 314 18.15 -12.74 3.19
C ASN A 314 16.98 -13.41 2.46
N SER A 315 16.38 -14.44 3.08
CA SER A 315 15.28 -15.20 2.49
C SER A 315 13.97 -14.92 3.21
N VAL A 316 13.11 -14.07 2.62
CA VAL A 316 11.82 -13.68 3.19
C VAL A 316 10.71 -13.80 2.15
N VAL A 317 9.62 -14.42 2.54
CA VAL A 317 8.36 -14.45 1.77
C VAL A 317 7.31 -13.72 2.57
N HIS A 318 6.85 -12.59 2.06
CA HIS A 318 5.75 -11.85 2.65
C HIS A 318 4.43 -12.22 2.00
N THR A 319 3.43 -12.57 2.79
CA THR A 319 2.08 -12.84 2.31
C THR A 319 1.04 -12.03 3.09
N LEU A 320 -0.05 -11.73 2.41
CA LEU A 320 -1.20 -11.00 2.95
C LEU A 320 -2.46 -11.83 2.77
N THR A 321 -3.35 -11.78 3.75
CA THR A 321 -4.72 -12.24 3.56
C THR A 321 -5.43 -11.35 2.55
N ARG A 322 -6.41 -11.91 1.88
CA ARG A 322 -7.25 -11.20 0.92
C ARG A 322 -8.71 -11.44 1.26
N ASP A 323 -9.39 -10.40 1.67
CA ASP A 323 -10.84 -10.41 1.76
C ASP A 323 -11.45 -10.28 0.36
N SER A 324 -12.52 -11.02 0.10
CA SER A 324 -13.26 -10.95 -1.15
C SER A 324 -14.68 -11.46 -0.93
N GLU A 325 -15.66 -10.83 -1.57
CA GLU A 325 -17.04 -11.32 -1.64
C GLU A 325 -17.13 -12.65 -2.40
N ASN A 326 -16.21 -12.87 -3.33
CA ASN A 326 -16.07 -14.14 -4.02
C ASN A 326 -15.21 -15.10 -3.18
N GLU A 327 -15.80 -16.12 -2.61
CA GLU A 327 -15.11 -17.13 -1.79
C GLU A 327 -13.90 -17.77 -2.48
N ARG A 328 -13.92 -17.90 -3.81
CA ARG A 328 -12.77 -18.44 -4.59
C ARG A 328 -11.57 -17.49 -4.64
N GLN A 329 -11.80 -16.21 -4.37
CA GLN A 329 -10.76 -15.19 -4.36
C GLN A 329 -10.33 -14.81 -2.95
N ARG A 330 -11.08 -15.25 -1.94
CA ARG A 330 -10.75 -15.06 -0.54
C ARG A 330 -9.55 -15.92 -0.16
N ILE A 331 -8.59 -15.31 0.49
CA ILE A 331 -7.38 -15.98 1.01
C ILE A 331 -7.30 -15.66 2.49
N ASP A 332 -7.56 -16.63 3.33
CA ASP A 332 -7.47 -16.50 4.79
C ASP A 332 -6.11 -16.96 5.32
N GLN A 333 -5.89 -16.74 6.61
CA GLN A 333 -4.65 -17.13 7.27
C GLN A 333 -4.41 -18.63 7.25
N ILE A 334 -5.46 -19.45 7.35
CA ILE A 334 -5.35 -20.92 7.37
C ILE A 334 -4.79 -21.40 6.04
N ALA A 335 -5.34 -20.92 4.92
CA ALA A 335 -4.85 -21.27 3.59
C ALA A 335 -3.38 -20.85 3.40
N LEU A 336 -2.97 -19.71 3.99
CA LEU A 336 -1.58 -19.24 3.92
C LEU A 336 -0.64 -20.06 4.82
N VAL A 337 -1.09 -20.56 5.95
CA VAL A 337 -0.31 -21.49 6.77
C VAL A 337 -0.12 -22.83 6.06
N ASP A 338 -1.17 -23.35 5.42
CA ASP A 338 -1.09 -24.61 4.68
C ASP A 338 -0.10 -24.53 3.51
N ILE A 339 -0.11 -23.42 2.77
CA ILE A 339 0.84 -23.24 1.66
C ILE A 339 2.25 -22.96 2.17
N CYS A 340 2.41 -22.25 3.30
CA CYS A 340 3.68 -21.93 3.93
C CYS A 340 4.55 -23.17 4.13
N LEU A 341 3.98 -24.29 4.63
CA LEU A 341 4.70 -25.53 4.87
C LEU A 341 5.33 -26.12 3.60
N ARG A 342 4.81 -25.78 2.42
CA ARG A 342 5.38 -26.20 1.12
C ARG A 342 6.55 -25.33 0.66
N PHE A 343 6.75 -24.17 1.32
CA PHE A 343 7.87 -23.25 1.07
C PHE A 343 9.10 -23.57 1.92
N ASN A 344 9.03 -24.61 2.77
CA ASN A 344 10.11 -25.02 3.65
C ASN A 344 10.68 -23.86 4.49
N PRO A 345 9.88 -23.16 5.29
CA PRO A 345 10.34 -22.06 6.13
C PRO A 345 11.06 -22.59 7.37
N ASP A 346 12.04 -21.84 7.88
CA ASP A 346 12.59 -22.03 9.21
C ASP A 346 11.71 -21.35 10.27
N ILE A 347 11.09 -20.21 9.89
CA ILE A 347 10.27 -19.40 10.78
C ILE A 347 8.99 -18.99 10.06
N LEU A 348 7.86 -19.30 10.67
CA LEU A 348 6.54 -18.80 10.31
C LEU A 348 6.17 -17.63 11.23
N VAL A 349 5.85 -16.49 10.63
CA VAL A 349 5.35 -15.32 11.34
C VAL A 349 3.85 -15.16 11.04
N VAL A 350 3.01 -15.29 12.04
CA VAL A 350 1.59 -14.94 11.95
C VAL A 350 1.41 -13.60 12.65
N GLY A 351 1.17 -12.56 11.88
CA GLY A 351 1.15 -11.17 12.39
C GLY A 351 0.24 -11.00 13.59
N GLU A 352 -0.95 -11.60 13.54
CA GLU A 352 -1.89 -11.66 14.66
C GLU A 352 -2.74 -12.92 14.59
N MET A 353 -2.87 -13.63 15.71
CA MET A 353 -3.79 -14.76 15.84
C MET A 353 -5.00 -14.39 16.69
N ARG A 354 -6.20 -14.72 16.19
CA ARG A 354 -7.48 -14.44 16.85
C ARG A 354 -8.42 -15.65 16.93
N GLY A 355 -8.11 -16.74 16.22
CA GLY A 355 -9.06 -17.84 16.08
C GLY A 355 -8.44 -19.16 15.59
N ALA A 356 -9.10 -19.76 14.60
CA ALA A 356 -8.78 -21.11 14.13
C ALA A 356 -7.38 -21.25 13.51
N GLU A 357 -6.80 -20.16 13.02
CA GLU A 357 -5.43 -20.11 12.50
C GLU A 357 -4.37 -20.48 13.53
N ALA A 358 -4.68 -20.34 14.83
CA ALA A 358 -3.80 -20.77 15.90
C ALA A 358 -3.54 -22.30 15.87
N ASN A 359 -4.55 -23.10 15.49
CA ASN A 359 -4.38 -24.54 15.34
C ASN A 359 -3.45 -24.87 14.17
N ALA A 360 -3.60 -24.18 13.03
CA ALA A 360 -2.75 -24.39 11.87
C ALA A 360 -1.29 -23.99 12.17
N ALA A 361 -1.07 -22.87 12.88
CA ALA A 361 0.25 -22.44 13.31
C ALA A 361 0.88 -23.43 14.33
N GLN A 362 0.07 -24.02 15.20
CA GLN A 362 0.53 -25.08 16.13
C GLN A 362 0.97 -26.35 15.38
N GLU A 363 0.28 -26.73 14.30
CA GLU A 363 0.72 -27.86 13.46
C GLU A 363 2.05 -27.54 12.76
N ALA A 364 2.26 -26.31 12.31
CA ALA A 364 3.56 -25.88 11.77
C ALA A 364 4.68 -26.03 12.82
N ALA A 365 4.43 -25.64 14.08
CA ALA A 365 5.37 -25.80 15.17
C ALA A 365 5.70 -27.27 15.45
N ARG A 366 4.72 -28.18 15.35
CA ARG A 366 4.91 -29.61 15.55
C ARG A 366 5.85 -30.25 14.52
N VAL A 367 5.85 -29.76 13.31
CA VAL A 367 6.77 -30.25 12.25
C VAL A 367 8.12 -29.57 12.27
N GLY A 368 8.41 -28.74 13.27
CA GLY A 368 9.73 -28.15 13.51
C GLY A 368 9.93 -26.73 12.94
N VAL A 369 8.87 -26.07 12.49
CA VAL A 369 8.92 -24.66 12.09
C VAL A 369 8.75 -23.79 13.33
N ALA A 370 9.67 -22.85 13.59
CA ALA A 370 9.49 -21.89 14.66
C ALA A 370 8.34 -20.93 14.32
N VAL A 371 7.45 -20.66 15.27
CA VAL A 371 6.33 -19.74 15.10
C VAL A 371 6.56 -18.48 15.93
N LEU A 372 6.50 -17.32 15.28
CA LEU A 372 6.41 -16.03 15.95
C LEU A 372 5.05 -15.41 15.66
N THR A 373 4.33 -15.02 16.71
CA THR A 373 3.01 -14.43 16.55
C THR A 373 2.74 -13.35 17.57
N THR A 374 1.72 -12.54 17.31
CA THR A 374 1.16 -11.60 18.29
C THR A 374 -0.29 -11.97 18.61
N ILE A 375 -0.70 -11.69 19.83
CA ILE A 375 -2.09 -11.84 20.29
C ILE A 375 -2.52 -10.64 21.11
N HIS A 376 -3.81 -10.33 21.04
CA HIS A 376 -4.42 -9.37 21.96
C HIS A 376 -4.81 -10.09 23.25
N SER A 377 -4.08 -9.83 24.33
CA SER A 377 -4.34 -10.34 25.66
C SER A 377 -3.78 -9.40 26.71
N ASN A 378 -4.46 -9.31 27.83
CA ASN A 378 -4.02 -8.48 28.96
C ASN A 378 -3.01 -9.21 29.85
N SER A 379 -2.85 -10.52 29.69
CA SER A 379 -1.89 -11.35 30.42
C SER A 379 -1.54 -12.62 29.64
N CYS A 380 -0.51 -13.34 30.06
CA CYS A 380 -0.17 -14.66 29.51
C CYS A 380 -1.18 -15.75 29.88
N GLU A 381 -2.07 -15.49 30.84
CA GLU A 381 -3.07 -16.44 31.37
C GLU A 381 -4.43 -16.27 30.67
N ALA A 382 -4.68 -15.10 30.04
CA ALA A 382 -5.91 -14.78 29.33
C ALA A 382 -5.83 -15.23 27.87
#